data_63dc66e968331864157cced2e86e3ba5
#
_entry.id   63dc66e968331864157cced2e86e3ba5
#
_cell.length_a   1.000
_cell.length_b   1.000
_cell.length_c   1.000
_cell.angle_alpha   90.00
_cell.angle_beta   90.00
_cell.angle_gamma   90.00
#
_symmetry.space_group_name_H-M   'P 1'
#
loop_
_entity.id
_entity.type
_entity.pdbx_description
1 polymer ?
#
loop_
_entity_poly.entity_id
_entity_poly.type
_entity_poly.pdbx_seq_one_letter_code
_entity_poly.pdbx_strand_id
1 'polypeptide(L)'
;SRGLGDVYKRQDSTLIETEVIDELADRAGVGPEVRAVTESAMRGEIDFTESFTRRIALLRGLDVSVMEEIARNLPITEGLERLMTILKRVGYKTAILSGGFTYFGNYLKQKYGFDYVYANELEVEEGRLTGRHVGEIVDGRRKAELLRLLCQVENINIAQSIAVGDGANDLPMLDLAGLGIAFHAKPKVKATASQSISTIGLDGVLYFLGLKDSWIE
;
A
#
# COMPACT_ATOMS: atom_id res chain seq x y z
N SER A 1 -8.09 -1.27 35.19
CA SER A 1 -8.53 -1.81 33.90
C SER A 1 -8.19 -0.80 32.79
N ARG A 2 -7.01 -0.87 32.26
CA ARG A 2 -6.62 -0.12 31.06
C ARG A 2 -7.05 -0.96 29.87
N GLY A 3 -7.93 -0.38 29.05
CA GLY A 3 -8.70 -1.06 28.07
C GLY A 3 -7.87 -1.66 26.93
N LEU A 4 -8.29 -2.81 26.51
CA LEU A 4 -7.90 -3.54 25.31
C LEU A 4 -8.27 -2.78 24.00
N GLY A 5 -8.59 -1.48 24.08
CA GLY A 5 -8.98 -0.65 22.95
C GLY A 5 -7.85 -0.12 22.06
N ASP A 6 -6.61 -0.12 22.53
CA ASP A 6 -5.50 0.52 21.81
C ASP A 6 -4.65 -0.43 20.96
N VAL A 7 -4.98 -1.71 20.91
CA VAL A 7 -4.17 -2.72 20.18
C VAL A 7 -4.52 -2.83 18.70
N TYR A 8 -5.60 -2.18 18.23
CA TYR A 8 -6.11 -2.36 16.87
C TYR A 8 -6.02 -1.13 15.94
N LYS A 9 -5.28 -0.10 16.29
CA LYS A 9 -4.85 0.90 15.29
C LYS A 9 -3.61 0.39 14.57
N ARG A 10 -3.80 -0.55 13.71
CA ARG A 10 -2.74 -1.03 12.83
C ARG A 10 -2.93 -0.54 11.43
N GLN A 11 -2.08 0.34 11.16
CA GLN A 11 -1.66 0.87 9.90
C GLN A 11 -0.98 -0.22 9.09
N ASP A 12 -1.67 -0.75 8.10
CA ASP A 12 -1.10 -1.78 7.22
C ASP A 12 -0.68 -1.19 5.87
N SER A 13 -0.28 0.10 5.87
CA SER A 13 0.15 0.79 4.67
C SER A 13 1.59 1.26 4.78
N THR A 14 2.35 1.07 3.71
CA THR A 14 3.77 1.45 3.66
C THR A 14 3.94 2.96 3.43
N LEU A 15 3.18 3.56 2.53
CA LEU A 15 3.32 4.97 2.14
C LEU A 15 2.48 5.92 2.97
N ILE A 16 1.39 5.43 3.57
CA ILE A 16 0.47 6.19 4.39
C ILE A 16 0.22 5.47 5.71
N GLU A 17 -0.11 6.23 6.76
CA GLU A 17 -0.30 5.71 8.11
C GLU A 17 -1.78 5.42 8.42
N THR A 18 -2.57 5.02 7.41
CA THR A 18 -3.98 4.69 7.57
C THR A 18 -4.45 3.67 6.54
N GLU A 19 -5.51 2.96 6.87
CA GLU A 19 -6.25 2.14 5.92
C GLU A 19 -7.34 2.98 5.26
N VAL A 20 -7.19 3.30 3.99
CA VAL A 20 -8.16 4.14 3.27
C VAL A 20 -9.55 3.54 3.23
N ILE A 21 -9.66 2.21 3.13
CA ILE A 21 -10.99 1.56 3.12
C ILE A 21 -11.74 1.78 4.44
N ASP A 22 -11.05 1.84 5.56
CA ASP A 22 -11.66 2.13 6.86
C ASP A 22 -12.13 3.59 6.93
N GLU A 23 -11.35 4.53 6.41
CA GLU A 23 -11.76 5.93 6.27
C GLU A 23 -13.02 6.09 5.41
N LEU A 24 -13.06 5.41 4.27
CA LEU A 24 -14.25 5.41 3.39
C LEU A 24 -15.45 4.78 4.10
N ALA A 25 -15.24 3.67 4.81
CA ALA A 25 -16.30 2.98 5.55
C ALA A 25 -16.89 3.86 6.66
N ASP A 26 -16.07 4.58 7.40
CA ASP A 26 -16.52 5.51 8.43
C ASP A 26 -17.36 6.64 7.82
N ARG A 27 -16.94 7.19 6.67
CA ARG A 27 -17.71 8.20 5.92
C ARG A 27 -19.02 7.66 5.34
N ALA A 28 -19.08 6.38 5.00
CA ALA A 28 -20.28 5.72 4.52
C ALA A 28 -21.21 5.24 5.66
N GLY A 29 -20.79 5.32 6.91
CA GLY A 29 -21.52 4.85 8.07
C GLY A 29 -21.54 3.31 8.21
N VAL A 30 -20.59 2.61 7.60
CA VAL A 30 -20.49 1.13 7.60
C VAL A 30 -19.18 0.62 8.20
N GLY A 31 -18.53 1.44 9.03
CA GLY A 31 -17.26 1.11 9.67
C GLY A 31 -17.26 -0.23 10.40
N PRO A 32 -18.23 -0.50 11.32
CA PRO A 32 -18.31 -1.79 12.02
C PRO A 32 -18.44 -2.99 11.09
N GLU A 33 -19.23 -2.89 10.03
CA GLU A 33 -19.47 -3.96 9.05
C GLU A 33 -18.20 -4.26 8.25
N VAL A 34 -17.49 -3.23 7.82
CA VAL A 34 -16.21 -3.39 7.10
C VAL A 34 -15.16 -4.02 8.01
N ARG A 35 -15.06 -3.59 9.26
CA ARG A 35 -14.13 -4.18 10.22
C ARG A 35 -14.41 -5.66 10.48
N ALA A 36 -15.68 -6.05 10.56
CA ALA A 36 -16.07 -7.46 10.72
C ALA A 36 -15.57 -8.32 9.56
N VAL A 37 -15.67 -7.85 8.31
CA VAL A 37 -15.15 -8.55 7.13
C VAL A 37 -13.61 -8.64 7.19
N THR A 38 -12.94 -7.58 7.57
CA THR A 38 -11.47 -7.55 7.74
C THR A 38 -11.01 -8.57 8.78
N GLU A 39 -11.69 -8.64 9.92
CA GLU A 39 -11.39 -9.61 10.97
C GLU A 39 -11.57 -11.06 10.51
N SER A 40 -12.63 -11.33 9.73
CA SER A 40 -12.86 -12.65 9.13
C SER A 40 -11.72 -13.07 8.21
N ALA A 41 -11.21 -12.15 7.40
CA ALA A 41 -10.03 -12.39 6.56
C ALA A 41 -8.76 -12.63 7.39
N MET A 42 -8.58 -11.88 8.49
CA MET A 42 -7.45 -12.05 9.40
C MET A 42 -7.45 -13.42 10.09
N ARG A 43 -8.64 -13.97 10.36
CA ARG A 43 -8.79 -15.34 10.89
C ARG A 43 -8.63 -16.43 9.84
N GLY A 44 -8.44 -16.06 8.56
CA GLY A 44 -8.30 -17.01 7.46
C GLY A 44 -9.62 -17.66 7.01
N GLU A 45 -10.77 -17.13 7.42
CA GLU A 45 -12.10 -17.63 7.05
C GLU A 45 -12.46 -17.29 5.59
N ILE A 46 -11.95 -16.19 5.08
CA ILE A 46 -12.10 -15.73 3.70
C ILE A 46 -10.75 -15.25 3.16
N ASP A 47 -10.57 -15.33 1.85
CA ASP A 47 -9.36 -14.84 1.20
C ASP A 47 -9.39 -13.32 0.95
N PHE A 48 -8.28 -12.80 0.43
CA PHE A 48 -8.15 -11.36 0.14
C PHE A 48 -9.19 -10.89 -0.88
N THR A 49 -9.41 -11.64 -1.95
CA THR A 49 -10.34 -11.27 -3.02
C THR A 49 -11.77 -11.19 -2.49
N GLU A 50 -12.21 -12.18 -1.74
CA GLU A 50 -13.54 -12.19 -1.13
C GLU A 50 -13.70 -11.07 -0.10
N SER A 51 -12.71 -10.88 0.75
CA SER A 51 -12.69 -9.78 1.72
C SER A 51 -12.77 -8.42 1.03
N PHE A 52 -11.96 -8.20 0.01
CA PHE A 52 -11.97 -6.96 -0.77
C PHE A 52 -13.34 -6.72 -1.40
N THR A 53 -13.89 -7.70 -2.09
CA THR A 53 -15.20 -7.60 -2.78
C THR A 53 -16.33 -7.28 -1.80
N ARG A 54 -16.36 -7.96 -0.66
CA ARG A 54 -17.36 -7.72 0.39
C ARG A 54 -17.27 -6.32 0.99
N ARG A 55 -16.05 -5.86 1.27
CA ARG A 55 -15.82 -4.54 1.87
C ARG A 55 -16.21 -3.40 0.93
N ILE A 56 -15.82 -3.46 -0.34
CA ILE A 56 -16.20 -2.40 -1.30
C ILE A 56 -17.68 -2.39 -1.60
N ALA A 57 -18.37 -3.55 -1.57
CA ALA A 57 -19.83 -3.61 -1.75
C ALA A 57 -20.58 -2.78 -0.70
N LEU A 58 -20.04 -2.70 0.53
CA LEU A 58 -20.60 -1.90 1.61
C LEU A 58 -20.47 -0.38 1.37
N LEU A 59 -19.58 0.04 0.47
CA LEU A 59 -19.35 1.45 0.13
C LEU A 59 -20.31 1.98 -0.93
N ARG A 60 -21.22 1.16 -1.44
CA ARG A 60 -22.19 1.55 -2.46
C ARG A 60 -22.95 2.81 -2.06
N GLY A 61 -23.03 3.75 -2.99
CA GLY A 61 -23.76 5.01 -2.82
C GLY A 61 -22.93 6.14 -2.20
N LEU A 62 -21.68 5.88 -1.77
CA LEU A 62 -20.80 6.91 -1.25
C LEU A 62 -20.44 7.91 -2.37
N ASP A 63 -20.56 9.19 -2.07
CA ASP A 63 -20.18 10.28 -2.97
C ASP A 63 -18.67 10.31 -3.18
N VAL A 64 -18.24 10.39 -4.43
CA VAL A 64 -16.81 10.39 -4.78
C VAL A 64 -16.04 11.61 -4.25
N SER A 65 -16.71 12.72 -3.93
CA SER A 65 -16.07 13.88 -3.32
C SER A 65 -15.41 13.58 -1.98
N VAL A 66 -15.89 12.55 -1.28
CA VAL A 66 -15.29 12.06 -0.03
C VAL A 66 -13.86 11.57 -0.25
N MET A 67 -13.57 10.97 -1.40
CA MET A 67 -12.22 10.50 -1.73
C MET A 67 -11.22 11.66 -1.83
N GLU A 68 -11.64 12.80 -2.39
CA GLU A 68 -10.80 13.99 -2.45
C GLU A 68 -10.48 14.54 -1.05
N GLU A 69 -11.48 14.61 -0.17
CA GLU A 69 -11.27 15.05 1.22
C GLU A 69 -10.28 14.14 1.97
N ILE A 70 -10.44 12.83 1.84
CA ILE A 70 -9.54 11.85 2.46
C ILE A 70 -8.13 12.00 1.88
N ALA A 71 -7.98 12.11 0.57
CA ALA A 71 -6.69 12.24 -0.09
C ALA A 71 -5.90 13.47 0.39
N ARG A 72 -6.56 14.60 0.55
CA ARG A 72 -5.93 15.84 1.05
C ARG A 72 -5.42 15.72 2.48
N ASN A 73 -5.99 14.84 3.28
CA ASN A 73 -5.70 14.66 4.70
C ASN A 73 -5.00 13.32 5.00
N LEU A 74 -4.46 12.63 3.98
CA LEU A 74 -3.75 11.38 4.19
C LEU A 74 -2.53 11.58 5.10
N PRO A 75 -2.41 10.82 6.19
CA PRO A 75 -1.21 10.82 7.01
C PRO A 75 -0.10 10.09 6.24
N ILE A 76 0.86 10.85 5.73
CA ILE A 76 1.98 10.34 4.95
C ILE A 76 3.04 9.76 5.86
N THR A 77 3.57 8.59 5.50
CA THR A 77 4.65 7.95 6.24
C THR A 77 5.89 8.83 6.25
N GLU A 78 6.47 8.99 7.43
CA GLU A 78 7.69 9.77 7.62
C GLU A 78 8.80 9.31 6.66
N GLY A 79 9.50 10.26 6.09
CA GLY A 79 10.63 10.02 5.19
C GLY A 79 10.26 9.80 3.72
N LEU A 80 8.98 9.71 3.35
CA LEU A 80 8.57 9.47 1.96
C LEU A 80 9.07 10.56 1.01
N GLU A 81 8.89 11.81 1.35
CA GLU A 81 9.29 12.93 0.50
C GLU A 81 10.81 12.93 0.23
N ARG A 82 11.60 12.73 1.29
CA ARG A 82 13.06 12.62 1.18
C ARG A 82 13.47 11.43 0.34
N LEU A 83 12.88 10.26 0.58
CA LEU A 83 13.15 9.05 -0.19
C LEU A 83 12.90 9.30 -1.68
N MET A 84 11.75 9.83 -2.04
CA MET A 84 11.39 10.06 -3.44
C MET A 84 12.27 11.09 -4.13
N THR A 85 12.63 12.16 -3.43
CA THR A 85 13.53 13.19 -3.96
C THR A 85 14.90 12.59 -4.34
N ILE A 86 15.45 11.76 -3.46
CA ILE A 86 16.76 11.14 -3.67
C ILE A 86 16.71 10.07 -4.74
N LEU A 87 15.71 9.17 -4.71
CA LEU A 87 15.55 8.12 -5.72
C LEU A 87 15.46 8.70 -7.13
N LYS A 88 14.74 9.80 -7.31
CA LYS A 88 14.69 10.51 -8.58
C LYS A 88 16.04 11.08 -9.01
N ARG A 89 16.73 11.72 -8.07
CA ARG A 89 18.07 12.31 -8.34
C ARG A 89 19.07 11.25 -8.81
N VAL A 90 19.02 10.05 -8.24
CA VAL A 90 19.93 8.95 -8.59
C VAL A 90 19.40 8.06 -9.72
N GLY A 91 18.25 8.39 -10.32
CA GLY A 91 17.74 7.74 -11.53
C GLY A 91 16.93 6.45 -11.31
N TYR A 92 16.45 6.20 -10.10
CA TYR A 92 15.56 5.07 -9.84
C TYR A 92 14.18 5.29 -10.46
N LYS A 93 13.62 4.21 -11.01
CA LYS A 93 12.19 4.12 -11.35
C LYS A 93 11.40 3.65 -10.14
N THR A 94 10.25 4.25 -9.94
CA THR A 94 9.44 4.02 -8.75
C THR A 94 8.01 3.62 -9.10
N ALA A 95 7.45 2.68 -8.35
CA ALA A 95 6.12 2.17 -8.57
C ALA A 95 5.35 1.98 -7.25
N ILE A 96 4.05 2.26 -7.29
CA ILE A 96 3.09 1.88 -6.26
C ILE A 96 2.36 0.63 -6.75
N LEU A 97 2.48 -0.47 -6.00
CA LEU A 97 1.76 -1.72 -6.22
C LEU A 97 0.90 -1.98 -4.97
N SER A 98 -0.39 -1.68 -5.06
CA SER A 98 -1.26 -1.56 -3.89
C SER A 98 -2.52 -2.39 -4.00
N GLY A 99 -2.89 -3.06 -2.91
CA GLY A 99 -4.23 -3.62 -2.72
C GLY A 99 -5.30 -2.57 -2.39
N GLY A 100 -4.92 -1.30 -2.25
CA GLY A 100 -5.82 -0.16 -2.09
C GLY A 100 -6.40 0.32 -3.43
N PHE A 101 -6.70 1.61 -3.53
CA PHE A 101 -7.46 2.18 -4.64
C PHE A 101 -6.63 3.12 -5.51
N THR A 102 -6.89 3.07 -6.82
CA THR A 102 -6.20 3.87 -7.84
C THR A 102 -6.29 5.36 -7.59
N TYR A 103 -7.41 5.85 -7.06
CA TYR A 103 -7.59 7.26 -6.77
C TYR A 103 -6.48 7.79 -5.84
N PHE A 104 -6.21 7.09 -4.75
CA PHE A 104 -5.18 7.48 -3.77
C PHE A 104 -3.77 7.21 -4.28
N GLY A 105 -3.57 6.12 -5.01
CA GLY A 105 -2.31 5.85 -5.68
C GLY A 105 -1.94 6.94 -6.67
N ASN A 106 -2.88 7.40 -7.48
CA ASN A 106 -2.67 8.49 -8.43
C ASN A 106 -2.45 9.85 -7.74
N TYR A 107 -3.11 10.09 -6.63
CA TYR A 107 -2.86 11.28 -5.80
C TYR A 107 -1.40 11.31 -5.31
N LEU A 108 -0.91 10.19 -4.77
CA LEU A 108 0.48 10.07 -4.32
C LEU A 108 1.47 10.15 -5.48
N LYS A 109 1.14 9.58 -6.64
CA LYS A 109 1.96 9.68 -7.85
C LYS A 109 2.16 11.13 -8.26
N GLN A 110 1.11 11.92 -8.32
CA GLN A 110 1.19 13.33 -8.69
C GLN A 110 1.97 14.15 -7.66
N LYS A 111 1.76 13.88 -6.38
CA LYS A 111 2.38 14.63 -5.30
C LYS A 111 3.88 14.32 -5.14
N TYR A 112 4.27 13.06 -5.23
CA TYR A 112 5.64 12.60 -4.98
C TYR A 112 6.39 12.16 -6.24
N GLY A 113 5.69 12.04 -7.36
CA GLY A 113 6.28 11.75 -8.66
C GLY A 113 6.69 10.30 -8.86
N PHE A 114 5.89 9.35 -8.41
CA PHE A 114 6.05 7.96 -8.80
C PHE A 114 5.88 7.79 -10.32
N ASP A 115 6.62 6.85 -10.90
CA ASP A 115 6.54 6.58 -12.35
C ASP A 115 5.33 5.71 -12.69
N TYR A 116 4.95 4.77 -11.82
CA TYR A 116 3.88 3.80 -12.05
C TYR A 116 2.95 3.67 -10.84
N VAL A 117 1.68 3.42 -11.12
CA VAL A 117 0.67 3.05 -10.11
C VAL A 117 -0.17 1.89 -10.62
N TYR A 118 -0.24 0.83 -9.85
CA TYR A 118 -1.17 -0.28 -10.03
C TYR A 118 -1.89 -0.53 -8.72
N ALA A 119 -3.19 -0.39 -8.75
CA ALA A 119 -4.07 -0.54 -7.60
C ALA A 119 -5.47 -0.98 -8.09
N ASN A 120 -6.41 -1.11 -7.17
CA ASN A 120 -7.77 -1.48 -7.53
C ASN A 120 -8.60 -0.25 -7.89
N GLU A 121 -9.29 -0.31 -9.01
CA GLU A 121 -10.17 0.77 -9.46
C GLU A 121 -11.59 0.54 -8.96
N LEU A 122 -12.13 1.52 -8.24
CA LEU A 122 -13.53 1.51 -7.83
C LEU A 122 -14.42 2.00 -8.97
N GLU A 123 -15.50 1.27 -9.26
CA GLU A 123 -16.48 1.69 -10.24
C GLU A 123 -17.32 2.85 -9.73
N VAL A 124 -17.49 3.87 -10.56
CA VAL A 124 -18.25 5.08 -10.27
C VAL A 124 -19.33 5.28 -11.30
N GLU A 125 -20.56 5.51 -10.85
CA GLU A 125 -21.69 5.91 -11.68
C GLU A 125 -22.37 7.14 -11.06
N GLU A 126 -22.61 8.16 -11.88
CA GLU A 126 -23.29 9.40 -11.45
C GLU A 126 -22.66 10.04 -10.20
N GLY A 127 -21.34 10.04 -10.10
CA GLY A 127 -20.58 10.61 -8.98
C GLY A 127 -20.63 9.82 -7.69
N ARG A 128 -21.07 8.57 -7.73
CA ARG A 128 -21.18 7.68 -6.56
C ARG A 128 -20.51 6.34 -6.82
N LEU A 129 -19.95 5.76 -5.76
CA LEU A 129 -19.45 4.38 -5.81
C LEU A 129 -20.60 3.40 -6.03
N THR A 130 -20.39 2.43 -6.93
CA THR A 130 -21.38 1.37 -7.18
C THR A 130 -21.25 0.20 -6.21
N GLY A 131 -20.15 0.11 -5.48
CA GLY A 131 -19.78 -1.03 -4.64
C GLY A 131 -19.08 -2.14 -5.41
N ARG A 132 -18.69 -1.89 -6.66
CA ARG A 132 -17.93 -2.80 -7.51
C ARG A 132 -16.57 -2.22 -7.88
N HIS A 133 -15.68 -3.08 -8.34
CA HIS A 133 -14.38 -2.69 -8.90
C HIS A 133 -14.35 -2.91 -10.41
N VAL A 134 -13.39 -2.26 -11.08
CA VAL A 134 -13.10 -2.41 -12.50
C VAL A 134 -11.76 -3.14 -12.63
N GLY A 135 -11.68 -4.15 -13.50
CA GLY A 135 -10.45 -4.88 -13.78
C GLY A 135 -10.08 -5.92 -12.73
N GLU A 136 -8.85 -6.39 -12.82
CA GLU A 136 -8.31 -7.40 -11.90
C GLU A 136 -8.00 -6.82 -10.52
N ILE A 137 -8.21 -7.64 -9.49
CA ILE A 137 -7.84 -7.30 -8.12
C ILE A 137 -6.32 -7.45 -7.96
N VAL A 138 -5.68 -6.43 -7.40
CA VAL A 138 -4.25 -6.45 -7.06
C VAL A 138 -4.08 -7.11 -5.70
N ASP A 139 -3.91 -8.42 -5.70
CA ASP A 139 -3.54 -9.21 -4.54
C ASP A 139 -2.02 -9.40 -4.44
N GLY A 140 -1.56 -10.21 -3.48
CA GLY A 140 -0.13 -10.46 -3.29
C GLY A 140 0.55 -11.12 -4.49
N ARG A 141 -0.11 -12.05 -5.15
CA ARG A 141 0.38 -12.69 -6.38
C ARG A 141 0.49 -11.68 -7.52
N ARG A 142 -0.54 -10.86 -7.71
CA ARG A 142 -0.56 -9.84 -8.75
C ARG A 142 0.53 -8.78 -8.55
N LYS A 143 0.83 -8.40 -7.31
CA LYS A 143 1.95 -7.50 -7.01
C LYS A 143 3.29 -8.07 -7.49
N ALA A 144 3.54 -9.35 -7.26
CA ALA A 144 4.76 -10.01 -7.74
C ALA A 144 4.82 -10.07 -9.27
N GLU A 145 3.72 -10.40 -9.94
CA GLU A 145 3.62 -10.38 -11.41
C GLU A 145 3.88 -8.98 -11.98
N LEU A 146 3.31 -7.95 -11.37
CA LEU A 146 3.52 -6.56 -11.77
C LEU A 146 4.96 -6.10 -11.57
N LEU A 147 5.62 -6.50 -10.49
CA LEU A 147 7.05 -6.23 -10.30
C LEU A 147 7.88 -6.82 -11.43
N ARG A 148 7.62 -8.07 -11.80
CA ARG A 148 8.29 -8.73 -12.91
C ARG A 148 8.04 -8.00 -14.24
N LEU A 149 6.79 -7.63 -14.50
CA LEU A 149 6.41 -6.89 -15.71
C LEU A 149 7.13 -5.54 -15.79
N LEU A 150 7.18 -4.78 -14.70
CA LEU A 150 7.85 -3.48 -14.66
C LEU A 150 9.36 -3.61 -14.89
N CYS A 151 10.00 -4.64 -14.33
CA CYS A 151 11.41 -4.91 -14.62
C CYS A 151 11.64 -5.19 -16.11
N GLN A 152 10.73 -5.91 -16.77
CA GLN A 152 10.80 -6.14 -18.22
C GLN A 152 10.61 -4.83 -19.01
N VAL A 153 9.63 -4.01 -18.65
CA VAL A 153 9.35 -2.73 -19.31
C VAL A 153 10.55 -1.78 -19.22
N GLU A 154 11.17 -1.70 -18.05
CA GLU A 154 12.34 -0.85 -17.79
C GLU A 154 13.67 -1.51 -18.21
N ASN A 155 13.61 -2.72 -18.76
CA ASN A 155 14.78 -3.50 -19.22
C ASN A 155 15.86 -3.64 -18.12
N ILE A 156 15.43 -3.97 -16.91
CA ILE A 156 16.30 -4.25 -15.76
C ILE A 156 16.14 -5.71 -15.31
N ASN A 157 17.20 -6.26 -14.72
CA ASN A 157 17.13 -7.57 -14.10
C ASN A 157 16.34 -7.48 -12.78
N ILE A 158 15.51 -8.49 -12.49
CA ILE A 158 14.75 -8.55 -11.24
C ILE A 158 15.66 -8.47 -10.00
N ALA A 159 16.89 -8.94 -10.09
CA ALA A 159 17.89 -8.83 -9.03
C ALA A 159 18.28 -7.38 -8.68
N GLN A 160 17.98 -6.45 -9.56
CA GLN A 160 18.21 -5.00 -9.34
C GLN A 160 16.98 -4.29 -8.76
N SER A 161 15.89 -5.02 -8.55
CA SER A 161 14.66 -4.45 -7.98
C SER A 161 14.68 -4.45 -6.46
N ILE A 162 13.98 -3.48 -5.90
CA ILE A 162 13.77 -3.33 -4.46
C ILE A 162 12.28 -3.24 -4.23
N ALA A 163 11.78 -4.07 -3.33
CA ALA A 163 10.40 -4.03 -2.90
C ALA A 163 10.31 -3.71 -1.41
N VAL A 164 9.37 -2.87 -1.06
CA VAL A 164 9.10 -2.47 0.32
C VAL A 164 7.64 -2.74 0.64
N GLY A 165 7.37 -3.40 1.75
CA GLY A 165 6.02 -3.75 2.17
C GLY A 165 5.92 -4.07 3.65
N ASP A 166 4.71 -4.10 4.19
CA ASP A 166 4.44 -4.27 5.63
C ASP A 166 3.52 -5.46 5.95
N GLY A 167 2.75 -5.92 4.99
CA GLY A 167 1.73 -6.95 5.16
C GLY A 167 2.09 -8.32 4.58
N ALA A 168 1.35 -9.34 4.99
CA ALA A 168 1.51 -10.70 4.47
C ALA A 168 1.22 -10.80 2.97
N ASN A 169 0.37 -9.94 2.45
CA ASN A 169 0.07 -9.84 1.01
C ASN A 169 1.23 -9.26 0.19
N ASP A 170 2.26 -8.71 0.81
CA ASP A 170 3.46 -8.24 0.12
C ASP A 170 4.55 -9.33 0.00
N LEU A 171 4.43 -10.43 0.75
CA LEU A 171 5.45 -11.48 0.80
C LEU A 171 5.86 -12.03 -0.56
N PRO A 172 4.94 -12.35 -1.50
CA PRO A 172 5.36 -12.84 -2.82
C PRO A 172 6.22 -11.83 -3.59
N MET A 173 5.90 -10.55 -3.49
CA MET A 173 6.67 -9.46 -4.10
C MET A 173 8.03 -9.27 -3.41
N LEU A 174 8.05 -9.26 -2.08
CA LEU A 174 9.28 -9.13 -1.29
C LEU A 174 10.26 -10.29 -1.54
N ASP A 175 9.74 -11.50 -1.70
CA ASP A 175 10.54 -12.69 -1.99
C ASP A 175 11.11 -12.67 -3.43
N LEU A 176 10.34 -12.17 -4.38
CA LEU A 176 10.74 -12.08 -5.79
C LEU A 176 11.80 -11.00 -6.05
N ALA A 177 11.73 -9.87 -5.35
CA ALA A 177 12.62 -8.73 -5.55
C ALA A 177 14.08 -9.10 -5.26
N GLY A 178 15.01 -8.40 -5.88
CA GLY A 178 16.43 -8.51 -5.55
C GLY A 178 16.71 -8.15 -4.10
N LEU A 179 16.00 -7.17 -3.58
CA LEU A 179 16.01 -6.79 -2.17
C LEU A 179 14.57 -6.57 -1.69
N GLY A 180 14.10 -7.41 -0.78
CA GLY A 180 12.81 -7.26 -0.12
C GLY A 180 12.97 -6.64 1.27
N ILE A 181 12.32 -5.52 1.52
CA ILE A 181 12.38 -4.79 2.78
C ILE A 181 11.02 -4.82 3.47
N ALA A 182 10.97 -5.42 4.66
CA ALA A 182 9.81 -5.35 5.54
C ALA A 182 9.84 -4.05 6.33
N PHE A 183 8.86 -3.18 6.10
CA PHE A 183 8.77 -1.86 6.72
C PHE A 183 7.70 -1.85 7.81
N HIS A 184 8.10 -1.62 9.08
CA HIS A 184 7.21 -1.63 10.26
C HIS A 184 6.25 -2.84 10.29
N ALA A 185 6.73 -3.99 9.81
CA ALA A 185 5.95 -5.18 9.56
C ALA A 185 5.80 -6.06 10.81
N LYS A 186 4.82 -6.96 10.76
CA LYS A 186 4.64 -8.00 11.76
C LYS A 186 5.82 -8.99 11.76
N PRO A 187 6.09 -9.69 12.88
CA PRO A 187 7.22 -10.63 13.00
C PRO A 187 7.27 -11.68 11.88
N LYS A 188 6.12 -12.21 11.46
CA LYS A 188 6.04 -13.19 10.36
C LYS A 188 6.56 -12.63 9.04
N VAL A 189 6.23 -11.39 8.73
CA VAL A 189 6.69 -10.70 7.51
C VAL A 189 8.17 -10.39 7.61
N LYS A 190 8.65 -9.92 8.76
CA LYS A 190 10.07 -9.66 9.03
C LYS A 190 10.95 -10.91 8.86
N ALA A 191 10.47 -12.06 9.31
CA ALA A 191 11.21 -13.32 9.21
C ALA A 191 11.42 -13.81 7.78
N THR A 192 10.53 -13.41 6.84
CA THR A 192 10.59 -13.83 5.43
C THR A 192 11.33 -12.83 4.55
N ALA A 193 11.31 -11.54 4.91
CA ALA A 193 11.98 -10.49 4.13
C ALA A 193 13.50 -10.54 4.27
N SER A 194 14.23 -10.09 3.23
CA SER A 194 15.69 -10.00 3.24
C SER A 194 16.20 -8.99 4.27
N GLN A 195 15.49 -7.90 4.47
CA GLN A 195 15.81 -6.81 5.39
C GLN A 195 14.56 -6.29 6.10
N SER A 196 14.72 -5.54 7.17
CA SER A 196 13.60 -4.92 7.86
C SER A 196 13.94 -3.54 8.43
N ILE A 197 12.93 -2.65 8.44
CA ILE A 197 12.96 -1.34 9.09
C ILE A 197 11.81 -1.30 10.10
N SER A 198 12.10 -1.04 11.38
CA SER A 198 11.11 -1.12 12.46
C SER A 198 10.91 0.19 13.23
N THR A 199 11.89 1.09 13.21
CA THR A 199 11.92 2.26 14.11
C THR A 199 12.21 3.59 13.44
N ILE A 200 12.66 3.59 12.18
CA ILE A 200 12.98 4.81 11.42
C ILE A 200 11.96 5.04 10.30
N GLY A 201 11.99 6.22 9.70
CA GLY A 201 11.14 6.58 8.58
C GLY A 201 11.43 5.80 7.30
N LEU A 202 10.61 6.01 6.28
CA LEU A 202 10.71 5.31 5.00
C LEU A 202 12.03 5.63 4.26
N ASP A 203 12.62 6.79 4.52
CA ASP A 203 13.95 7.17 4.01
C ASP A 203 15.08 6.24 4.50
N GLY A 204 14.83 5.45 5.54
CA GLY A 204 15.73 4.36 5.96
C GLY A 204 16.04 3.34 4.86
N VAL A 205 15.19 3.22 3.83
CA VAL A 205 15.47 2.43 2.62
C VAL A 205 16.77 2.85 1.96
N LEU A 206 17.12 4.13 2.01
CA LEU A 206 18.36 4.67 1.40
C LEU A 206 19.64 4.04 1.95
N TYR A 207 19.64 3.63 3.22
CA TYR A 207 20.78 2.95 3.81
C TYR A 207 21.05 1.59 3.17
N PHE A 208 20.01 0.87 2.78
CA PHE A 208 20.17 -0.41 2.08
C PHE A 208 20.65 -0.25 0.64
N LEU A 209 20.53 0.94 0.07
CA LEU A 209 21.07 1.28 -1.25
C LEU A 209 22.55 1.66 -1.21
N GLY A 210 23.16 1.69 -0.03
CA GLY A 210 24.55 2.09 0.14
C GLY A 210 24.81 3.58 -0.07
N LEU A 211 23.76 4.40 -0.05
CA LEU A 211 23.88 5.85 -0.16
C LEU A 211 24.37 6.42 1.17
N LYS A 212 25.48 7.16 1.11
CA LYS A 212 26.05 7.82 2.28
C LYS A 212 25.33 9.14 2.55
N ASP A 213 25.29 9.57 3.81
CA ASP A 213 24.68 10.85 4.19
C ASP A 213 25.23 12.03 3.36
N SER A 214 26.53 12.02 3.04
CA SER A 214 27.15 13.03 2.19
C SER A 214 26.65 13.08 0.74
N TRP A 215 25.88 12.11 0.29
CA TRP A 215 25.28 12.07 -1.04
C TRP A 215 23.80 12.48 -0.99
N ILE A 216 23.28 12.64 0.21
CA ILE A 216 21.87 12.89 0.51
C ILE A 216 21.62 14.37 0.85
N GLU A 217 22.68 15.11 1.22
CA GLU A 217 22.71 16.57 1.37
C GLU A 217 22.84 17.27 -0.03
#